data_517a624bfa4bd5c959c1287ce5a8c5ed
#
_entry.id   517a624bfa4bd5c959c1287ce5a8c5ed
#
_cell.length_a   1.000
_cell.length_b   1.000
_cell.length_c   1.000
_cell.angle_alpha   90.00
_cell.angle_beta   90.00
_cell.angle_gamma   90.00
#
_symmetry.space_group_name_H-M   'P 1'
#
loop_
_entity.id
_entity.type
_entity.pdbx_description
1 polymer ?
#
loop_
_entity_poly.entity_id
_entity_poly.type
_entity_poly.pdbx_seq_one_letter_code
_entity_poly.pdbx_strand_id
1 'polypeptide(L)'
;MSATTSFLALRNPTFRRYFAGAASLMMADSIEHVISYWIMFEKFHSPALAGFAIISHWVPFLLFSIASGAAADRHDPRRQIQIGTTIFALVSVAWGLLFLADALEMWHAIVLLIFHGLAGVLWGPAAQVYIHDLVETEHLPSAIRLSATARWLGLLMGPAVGGVILLVLGPAWGILCNALIYVPFIVWLSKAPRSIHGEHRPVPLPARGFADVVNTFRAAGANKVILSMMVLVGGASLIVGNAYQAQMPEFAHDLGHGDGRLTYSLLFGADAAGAFTAGIVLESRGLLPPKPRTAFLLALAWCISMGAFAWTGSYPVALLLLFICGFLELSFYAMAQTLVQLNAPAGIRGRIIGLFNMSALGLRSFSGVTVGLSGSLVGIHLSLGLSAAVLLAIIVVMLLTVVPTK
;
A
#
# COMPACT_ATOMS: atom_id res chain seq x y z
N MET A 1 27.48 -5.12 19.55
CA MET A 1 26.17 -4.65 19.04
C MET A 1 25.10 -5.58 19.59
N SER A 2 24.29 -5.07 20.48
CA SER A 2 23.38 -5.88 21.30
C SER A 2 22.24 -6.45 20.43
N ALA A 3 22.01 -7.76 20.50
CA ALA A 3 20.89 -8.50 19.90
C ALA A 3 19.48 -8.06 20.40
N THR A 4 19.44 -6.95 21.15
CA THR A 4 18.26 -6.48 21.89
C THR A 4 17.36 -5.52 21.10
N THR A 5 17.74 -5.08 19.89
CA THR A 5 17.02 -4.04 19.14
C THR A 5 16.15 -4.54 18.00
N SER A 6 16.18 -5.85 17.70
CA SER A 6 15.38 -6.42 16.61
C SER A 6 13.94 -6.69 17.03
N PHE A 7 13.00 -6.39 16.15
CA PHE A 7 11.57 -6.67 16.32
C PHE A 7 10.95 -6.10 17.61
N LEU A 8 11.42 -4.92 18.04
CA LEU A 8 11.03 -4.31 19.31
C LEU A 8 9.52 -4.19 19.49
N ALA A 9 8.80 -3.75 18.45
CA ALA A 9 7.36 -3.59 18.54
C ALA A 9 6.63 -4.94 18.72
N LEU A 10 7.13 -6.07 18.20
CA LEU A 10 6.52 -7.38 18.40
C LEU A 10 6.67 -7.92 19.84
N ARG A 11 7.51 -7.31 20.67
CA ARG A 11 7.58 -7.63 22.09
C ARG A 11 6.31 -7.18 22.83
N ASN A 12 5.63 -6.15 22.32
CA ASN A 12 4.32 -5.74 22.83
C ASN A 12 3.25 -6.73 22.36
N PRO A 13 2.56 -7.46 23.27
CA PRO A 13 1.57 -8.47 22.89
C PRO A 13 0.34 -7.87 22.16
N THR A 14 0.00 -6.63 22.46
CA THR A 14 -1.11 -5.92 21.81
C THR A 14 -0.75 -5.58 20.37
N PHE A 15 0.46 -5.03 20.14
CA PHE A 15 0.94 -4.77 18.79
C PHE A 15 1.11 -6.06 17.97
N ARG A 16 1.59 -7.15 18.57
CA ARG A 16 1.73 -8.44 17.90
C ARG A 16 0.39 -8.97 17.39
N ARG A 17 -0.69 -8.84 18.18
CA ARG A 17 -2.06 -9.25 17.77
C ARG A 17 -2.57 -8.32 16.65
N TYR A 18 -2.33 -7.03 16.77
CA TYR A 18 -2.65 -6.06 15.73
C TYR A 18 -1.92 -6.38 14.42
N PHE A 19 -0.61 -6.64 14.49
CA PHE A 19 0.22 -6.98 13.34
C PHE A 19 -0.30 -8.23 12.62
N ALA A 20 -0.60 -9.31 13.36
CA ALA A 20 -1.16 -10.53 12.79
C ALA A 20 -2.52 -10.28 12.13
N GLY A 21 -3.41 -9.51 12.79
CA GLY A 21 -4.71 -9.14 12.23
C GLY A 21 -4.59 -8.26 10.98
N ALA A 22 -3.68 -7.29 10.97
CA ALA A 22 -3.43 -6.43 9.82
C ALA A 22 -2.83 -7.21 8.63
N ALA A 23 -1.92 -8.15 8.89
CA ALA A 23 -1.37 -9.03 7.86
C ALA A 23 -2.46 -9.95 7.27
N SER A 24 -3.30 -10.53 8.11
CA SER A 24 -4.44 -11.36 7.67
C SER A 24 -5.44 -10.55 6.85
N LEU A 25 -5.73 -9.30 7.25
CA LEU A 25 -6.61 -8.39 6.50
C LEU A 25 -6.03 -8.11 5.11
N MET A 26 -4.74 -7.78 5.01
CA MET A 26 -4.08 -7.52 3.73
C MET A 26 -4.04 -8.75 2.82
N MET A 27 -3.87 -9.94 3.41
CA MET A 27 -3.96 -11.20 2.68
C MET A 27 -5.38 -11.44 2.16
N ALA A 28 -6.40 -11.24 3.00
CA ALA A 28 -7.80 -11.40 2.62
C ALA A 28 -8.22 -10.39 1.54
N ASP A 29 -7.76 -9.14 1.62
CA ASP A 29 -7.94 -8.12 0.60
C ASP A 29 -7.38 -8.58 -0.77
N SER A 30 -6.15 -9.11 -0.78
CA SER A 30 -5.52 -9.64 -1.99
C SER A 30 -6.21 -10.90 -2.52
N ILE A 31 -6.69 -11.80 -1.66
CA ILE A 31 -7.50 -12.96 -2.03
C ILE A 31 -8.80 -12.51 -2.70
N GLU A 32 -9.47 -11.50 -2.12
CA GLU A 32 -10.70 -10.94 -2.69
C GLU A 32 -10.48 -10.41 -4.10
N HIS A 33 -9.38 -9.69 -4.35
CA HIS A 33 -9.03 -9.23 -5.69
C HIS A 33 -8.90 -10.39 -6.70
N VAL A 34 -8.17 -11.45 -6.33
CA VAL A 34 -7.99 -12.61 -7.22
C VAL A 34 -9.33 -13.25 -7.57
N ILE A 35 -10.18 -13.48 -6.58
CA ILE A 35 -11.44 -14.21 -6.78
C ILE A 35 -12.50 -13.32 -7.44
N SER A 36 -12.63 -12.04 -7.00
CA SER A 36 -13.62 -11.12 -7.60
C SER A 36 -13.29 -10.79 -9.05
N TYR A 37 -11.99 -10.64 -9.39
CA TYR A 37 -11.56 -10.43 -10.78
C TYR A 37 -11.87 -11.65 -11.64
N TRP A 38 -11.69 -12.86 -11.10
CA TRP A 38 -12.11 -14.08 -11.78
C TRP A 38 -13.63 -14.12 -11.99
N ILE A 39 -14.44 -13.84 -10.96
CA ILE A 39 -15.91 -13.77 -11.04
C ILE A 39 -16.35 -12.76 -12.12
N MET A 40 -15.74 -11.56 -12.14
CA MET A 40 -16.06 -10.54 -13.13
C MET A 40 -15.70 -10.98 -14.54
N PHE A 41 -14.54 -11.63 -14.72
CA PHE A 41 -14.13 -12.17 -16.00
C PHE A 41 -15.10 -13.26 -16.48
N GLU A 42 -15.41 -14.24 -15.63
CA GLU A 42 -16.27 -15.38 -15.95
C GLU A 42 -17.71 -14.94 -16.30
N LYS A 43 -18.25 -13.95 -15.54
CA LYS A 43 -19.65 -13.53 -15.70
C LYS A 43 -19.86 -12.46 -16.77
N PHE A 44 -18.94 -11.52 -16.92
CA PHE A 44 -19.18 -10.31 -17.71
C PHE A 44 -18.25 -10.14 -18.91
N HIS A 45 -17.09 -10.78 -18.96
CA HIS A 45 -16.08 -10.64 -20.02
C HIS A 45 -15.83 -9.17 -20.42
N SER A 46 -15.82 -8.23 -19.44
CA SER A 46 -15.77 -6.79 -19.66
C SER A 46 -14.42 -6.19 -19.27
N PRO A 47 -13.54 -5.80 -20.23
CA PRO A 47 -12.32 -5.08 -19.95
C PRO A 47 -12.56 -3.72 -19.25
N ALA A 48 -13.68 -3.06 -19.56
CA ALA A 48 -14.06 -1.80 -18.92
C ALA A 48 -14.33 -1.96 -17.42
N LEU A 49 -14.97 -3.07 -17.01
CA LEU A 49 -15.20 -3.39 -15.60
C LEU A 49 -13.89 -3.69 -14.86
N ALA A 50 -12.96 -4.38 -15.51
CA ALA A 50 -11.62 -4.61 -14.95
C ALA A 50 -10.85 -3.29 -14.75
N GLY A 51 -10.92 -2.37 -15.72
CA GLY A 51 -10.37 -1.01 -15.58
C GLY A 51 -11.04 -0.23 -14.46
N PHE A 52 -12.38 -0.32 -14.34
CA PHE A 52 -13.14 0.30 -13.26
C PHE A 52 -12.74 -0.23 -11.88
N ALA A 53 -12.42 -1.51 -11.75
CA ALA A 53 -11.96 -2.10 -10.49
C ALA A 53 -10.68 -1.41 -9.96
N ILE A 54 -9.74 -1.07 -10.86
CA ILE A 54 -8.52 -0.33 -10.48
C ILE A 54 -8.87 1.10 -10.05
N ILE A 55 -9.71 1.78 -10.82
CA ILE A 55 -10.15 3.15 -10.52
C ILE A 55 -10.87 3.20 -9.17
N SER A 56 -11.85 2.33 -8.96
CA SER A 56 -12.64 2.28 -7.71
C SER A 56 -11.79 1.95 -6.48
N HIS A 57 -10.68 1.24 -6.66
CA HIS A 57 -9.75 0.93 -5.56
C HIS A 57 -8.88 2.14 -5.15
N TRP A 58 -8.33 2.91 -6.11
CA TRP A 58 -7.36 3.97 -5.80
C TRP A 58 -7.95 5.38 -5.70
N VAL A 59 -9.00 5.69 -6.45
CA VAL A 59 -9.65 7.02 -6.41
C VAL A 59 -10.18 7.38 -5.02
N PRO A 60 -10.76 6.48 -4.20
CA PRO A 60 -11.12 6.82 -2.83
C PRO A 60 -9.94 7.33 -1.98
N PHE A 61 -8.74 6.79 -2.18
CA PHE A 61 -7.53 7.30 -1.49
C PHE A 61 -7.17 8.71 -1.94
N LEU A 62 -7.35 9.04 -3.21
CA LEU A 62 -7.13 10.40 -3.71
C LEU A 62 -8.11 11.41 -3.10
N LEU A 63 -9.39 11.05 -3.02
CA LEU A 63 -10.46 11.96 -2.64
C LEU A 63 -10.68 12.05 -1.13
N PHE A 64 -10.57 10.94 -0.41
CA PHE A 64 -11.05 10.84 0.97
C PHE A 64 -9.98 10.57 2.02
N SER A 65 -8.68 10.35 1.64
CA SER A 65 -7.64 10.03 2.64
C SER A 65 -7.48 11.10 3.72
N ILE A 66 -7.54 12.39 3.37
CA ILE A 66 -7.42 13.49 4.34
C ILE A 66 -8.64 13.50 5.28
N ALA A 67 -9.85 13.30 4.74
CA ALA A 67 -11.07 13.24 5.54
C ALA A 67 -11.07 12.03 6.48
N SER A 68 -10.64 10.87 5.98
CA SER A 68 -10.48 9.64 6.77
C SER A 68 -9.42 9.82 7.87
N GLY A 69 -8.29 10.46 7.56
CA GLY A 69 -7.27 10.81 8.55
C GLY A 69 -7.80 11.77 9.62
N ALA A 70 -8.57 12.78 9.21
CA ALA A 70 -9.24 13.71 10.13
C ALA A 70 -10.27 13.02 11.03
N ALA A 71 -10.97 12.02 10.51
CA ALA A 71 -11.86 11.18 11.30
C ALA A 71 -11.08 10.35 12.34
N ALA A 72 -9.92 9.78 11.96
CA ALA A 72 -9.06 9.05 12.87
C ALA A 72 -8.43 9.92 13.97
N ASP A 73 -8.18 11.22 13.71
CA ASP A 73 -7.74 12.18 14.73
C ASP A 73 -8.85 12.47 15.77
N ARG A 74 -10.11 12.52 15.32
CA ARG A 74 -11.24 12.96 16.14
C ARG A 74 -11.96 11.84 16.86
N HIS A 75 -11.97 10.67 16.24
CA HIS A 75 -12.68 9.51 16.75
C HIS A 75 -11.72 8.39 17.15
N ASP A 76 -12.25 7.33 17.69
CA ASP A 76 -11.48 6.13 17.99
C ASP A 76 -11.03 5.43 16.68
N PRO A 77 -9.74 5.47 16.30
CA PRO A 77 -9.26 4.88 15.05
C PRO A 77 -9.47 3.38 14.99
N ARG A 78 -9.51 2.71 16.16
CA ARG A 78 -9.83 1.30 16.29
C ARG A 78 -11.22 0.98 15.73
N ARG A 79 -12.23 1.84 16.05
CA ARG A 79 -13.59 1.69 15.50
C ARG A 79 -13.63 1.94 14.00
N GLN A 80 -12.87 2.92 13.53
CA GLN A 80 -12.77 3.21 12.10
C GLN A 80 -12.15 2.03 11.34
N ILE A 81 -11.08 1.42 11.86
CA ILE A 81 -10.49 0.20 11.33
C ILE A 81 -11.53 -0.94 11.32
N GLN A 82 -12.27 -1.12 12.43
CA GLN A 82 -13.29 -2.15 12.54
C GLN A 82 -14.40 -1.98 11.50
N ILE A 83 -14.89 -0.75 11.29
CA ILE A 83 -15.90 -0.45 10.26
C ILE A 83 -15.35 -0.80 8.87
N GLY A 84 -14.15 -0.33 8.49
CA GLY A 84 -13.53 -0.65 7.21
C GLY A 84 -13.37 -2.15 6.99
N THR A 85 -12.84 -2.87 8.00
CA THR A 85 -12.69 -4.33 7.95
C THR A 85 -14.04 -5.06 7.83
N THR A 86 -15.09 -4.55 8.50
CA THR A 86 -16.44 -5.11 8.39
C THR A 86 -17.02 -4.90 6.99
N ILE A 87 -16.78 -3.75 6.38
CA ILE A 87 -17.22 -3.50 4.98
C ILE A 87 -16.53 -4.47 4.03
N PHE A 88 -15.20 -4.71 4.14
CA PHE A 88 -14.50 -5.73 3.34
C PHE A 88 -15.15 -7.11 3.50
N ALA A 89 -15.42 -7.55 4.74
CA ALA A 89 -16.06 -8.83 4.99
C ALA A 89 -17.45 -8.92 4.34
N LEU A 90 -18.28 -7.86 4.46
CA LEU A 90 -19.61 -7.81 3.86
C LEU A 90 -19.57 -7.79 2.32
N VAL A 91 -18.59 -7.11 1.74
CA VAL A 91 -18.37 -7.11 0.28
C VAL A 91 -18.01 -8.51 -0.20
N SER A 92 -17.07 -9.21 0.48
CA SER A 92 -16.76 -10.62 0.17
C SER A 92 -17.98 -11.53 0.27
N VAL A 93 -18.81 -11.36 1.33
CA VAL A 93 -20.07 -12.13 1.49
C VAL A 93 -21.03 -11.81 0.36
N ALA A 94 -21.22 -10.55 0.01
CA ALA A 94 -22.14 -10.14 -1.05
C ALA A 94 -21.72 -10.69 -2.43
N TRP A 95 -20.42 -10.63 -2.77
CA TRP A 95 -19.88 -11.25 -3.97
C TRP A 95 -20.24 -12.75 -4.03
N GLY A 96 -19.95 -13.48 -2.94
CA GLY A 96 -20.17 -14.92 -2.89
C GLY A 96 -21.64 -15.30 -2.99
N LEU A 97 -22.51 -14.63 -2.24
CA LEU A 97 -23.95 -14.91 -2.25
C LEU A 97 -24.63 -14.57 -3.59
N LEU A 98 -24.31 -13.41 -4.17
CA LEU A 98 -24.86 -12.99 -5.47
C LEU A 98 -24.41 -13.93 -6.59
N PHE A 99 -23.14 -14.36 -6.57
CA PHE A 99 -22.63 -15.30 -7.56
C PHE A 99 -23.23 -16.70 -7.38
N LEU A 100 -23.35 -17.17 -6.14
CA LEU A 100 -23.94 -18.48 -5.83
C LEU A 100 -25.44 -18.57 -6.23
N ALA A 101 -26.16 -17.45 -6.04
CA ALA A 101 -27.57 -17.35 -6.41
C ALA A 101 -27.82 -17.09 -7.89
N ASP A 102 -26.76 -16.98 -8.71
CA ASP A 102 -26.78 -16.54 -10.11
C ASP A 102 -27.49 -15.18 -10.33
N ALA A 103 -27.52 -14.35 -9.28
CA ALA A 103 -28.17 -13.04 -9.25
C ALA A 103 -27.18 -11.88 -9.46
N LEU A 104 -25.90 -12.17 -9.73
CA LEU A 104 -24.88 -11.15 -9.91
C LEU A 104 -25.06 -10.45 -11.25
N GLU A 105 -25.32 -9.13 -11.20
CA GLU A 105 -25.37 -8.24 -12.35
C GLU A 105 -24.21 -7.25 -12.32
N MET A 106 -23.93 -6.59 -13.45
CA MET A 106 -22.80 -5.67 -13.59
C MET A 106 -22.87 -4.50 -12.59
N TRP A 107 -24.05 -3.96 -12.32
CA TRP A 107 -24.21 -2.87 -11.35
C TRP A 107 -23.92 -3.31 -9.91
N HIS A 108 -24.20 -4.57 -9.55
CA HIS A 108 -23.78 -5.12 -8.25
C HIS A 108 -22.25 -5.10 -8.13
N ALA A 109 -21.55 -5.56 -9.18
CA ALA A 109 -20.09 -5.54 -9.22
C ALA A 109 -19.53 -4.11 -9.04
N ILE A 110 -20.09 -3.12 -9.76
CA ILE A 110 -19.71 -1.70 -9.63
C ILE A 110 -19.88 -1.21 -8.19
N VAL A 111 -21.04 -1.48 -7.58
CA VAL A 111 -21.33 -1.06 -6.19
C VAL A 111 -20.36 -1.73 -5.20
N LEU A 112 -20.14 -3.03 -5.32
CA LEU A 112 -19.23 -3.77 -4.44
C LEU A 112 -17.80 -3.28 -4.54
N LEU A 113 -17.31 -2.98 -5.75
CA LEU A 113 -15.98 -2.41 -5.99
C LEU A 113 -15.83 -1.02 -5.35
N ILE A 114 -16.88 -0.17 -5.41
CA ILE A 114 -16.87 1.15 -4.76
C ILE A 114 -16.79 0.98 -3.24
N PHE A 115 -17.62 0.12 -2.65
CA PHE A 115 -17.59 -0.13 -1.20
C PHE A 115 -16.26 -0.72 -0.75
N HIS A 116 -15.65 -1.60 -1.55
CA HIS A 116 -14.32 -2.14 -1.30
C HIS A 116 -13.26 -1.02 -1.24
N GLY A 117 -13.21 -0.14 -2.24
CA GLY A 117 -12.28 1.01 -2.25
C GLY A 117 -12.51 1.97 -1.07
N LEU A 118 -13.77 2.24 -0.71
CA LEU A 118 -14.11 3.06 0.46
C LEU A 118 -13.68 2.40 1.77
N ALA A 119 -13.79 1.07 1.90
CA ALA A 119 -13.29 0.33 3.06
C ALA A 119 -11.78 0.50 3.21
N GLY A 120 -11.03 0.44 2.11
CA GLY A 120 -9.58 0.64 2.08
C GLY A 120 -9.16 2.03 2.60
N VAL A 121 -9.83 3.10 2.14
CA VAL A 121 -9.50 4.45 2.59
C VAL A 121 -9.94 4.73 4.03
N LEU A 122 -10.99 4.08 4.52
CA LEU A 122 -11.36 4.14 5.93
C LEU A 122 -10.31 3.47 6.81
N TRP A 123 -9.89 2.27 6.43
CA TRP A 123 -8.91 1.50 7.19
C TRP A 123 -7.51 2.13 7.18
N GLY A 124 -7.00 2.55 6.02
CA GLY A 124 -5.59 2.89 5.81
C GLY A 124 -5.02 3.97 6.74
N PRO A 125 -5.56 5.21 6.75
CA PRO A 125 -5.10 6.26 7.66
C PRO A 125 -5.33 5.91 9.14
N ALA A 126 -6.47 5.32 9.48
CA ALA A 126 -6.80 4.95 10.85
C ALA A 126 -5.83 3.89 11.41
N ALA A 127 -5.44 2.90 10.59
CA ALA A 127 -4.46 1.89 10.95
C ALA A 127 -3.10 2.50 11.33
N GLN A 128 -2.66 3.51 10.57
CA GLN A 128 -1.41 4.21 10.83
C GLN A 128 -1.48 5.10 12.08
N VAL A 129 -2.62 5.74 12.33
CA VAL A 129 -2.84 6.50 13.57
C VAL A 129 -2.86 5.58 14.79
N TYR A 130 -3.53 4.42 14.68
CA TYR A 130 -3.66 3.48 15.77
C TYR A 130 -2.34 2.85 16.20
N ILE A 131 -1.35 2.71 15.32
CA ILE A 131 0.00 2.24 15.68
C ILE A 131 0.59 3.10 16.79
N HIS A 132 0.39 4.42 16.77
CA HIS A 132 0.87 5.34 17.82
C HIS A 132 0.19 5.09 19.19
N ASP A 133 -0.99 4.52 19.19
CA ASP A 133 -1.72 4.15 20.42
C ASP A 133 -1.28 2.79 20.98
N LEU A 134 -0.57 1.97 20.18
CA LEU A 134 -0.21 0.60 20.52
C LEU A 134 1.23 0.42 20.98
N VAL A 135 2.12 1.37 20.69
CA VAL A 135 3.55 1.26 21.02
C VAL A 135 4.10 2.56 21.56
N GLU A 136 5.13 2.46 22.39
CA GLU A 136 5.91 3.62 22.84
C GLU A 136 6.62 4.29 21.67
N THR A 137 6.89 5.61 21.80
CA THR A 137 7.50 6.42 20.73
C THR A 137 8.84 5.84 20.25
N GLU A 138 9.62 5.25 21.15
CA GLU A 138 10.90 4.60 20.84
C GLU A 138 10.74 3.38 19.93
N HIS A 139 9.62 2.66 20.03
CA HIS A 139 9.30 1.48 19.24
C HIS A 139 8.57 1.79 17.94
N LEU A 140 8.15 3.04 17.74
CA LEU A 140 7.34 3.45 16.60
C LEU A 140 8.00 3.20 15.23
N PRO A 141 9.31 3.47 15.02
CA PRO A 141 9.96 3.13 13.76
C PRO A 141 9.93 1.62 13.44
N SER A 142 10.07 0.76 14.46
CA SER A 142 9.92 -0.69 14.33
C SER A 142 8.49 -1.07 13.95
N ALA A 143 7.50 -0.51 14.63
CA ALA A 143 6.08 -0.77 14.39
C ALA A 143 5.65 -0.37 12.95
N ILE A 144 6.12 0.77 12.46
CA ILE A 144 5.82 1.25 11.10
C ILE A 144 6.44 0.33 10.04
N ARG A 145 7.72 -0.06 10.19
CA ARG A 145 8.38 -0.99 9.27
C ARG A 145 7.70 -2.35 9.24
N LEU A 146 7.37 -2.89 10.41
CA LEU A 146 6.65 -4.16 10.52
C LEU A 146 5.26 -4.08 9.87
N SER A 147 4.53 -2.98 10.06
CA SER A 147 3.22 -2.79 9.42
C SER A 147 3.33 -2.69 7.90
N ALA A 148 4.37 -2.04 7.38
CA ALA A 148 4.67 -2.06 5.95
C ALA A 148 4.98 -3.49 5.46
N THR A 149 5.80 -4.24 6.23
CA THR A 149 6.11 -5.65 5.93
C THR A 149 4.87 -6.53 5.93
N ALA A 150 3.93 -6.33 6.89
CA ALA A 150 2.66 -7.05 6.93
C ALA A 150 1.83 -6.84 5.65
N ARG A 151 1.82 -5.59 5.14
CA ARG A 151 1.15 -5.27 3.87
C ARG A 151 1.75 -6.06 2.70
N TRP A 152 3.08 -6.06 2.57
CA TRP A 152 3.76 -6.78 1.49
C TRP A 152 3.64 -8.30 1.62
N LEU A 153 3.65 -8.80 2.85
CA LEU A 153 3.40 -10.23 3.11
C LEU A 153 1.99 -10.63 2.65
N GLY A 154 0.98 -9.82 2.98
CA GLY A 154 -0.39 -10.04 2.52
C GLY A 154 -0.50 -10.00 0.99
N LEU A 155 0.12 -9.00 0.37
CA LEU A 155 0.14 -8.84 -1.09
C LEU A 155 0.84 -10.01 -1.80
N LEU A 156 1.92 -10.55 -1.23
CA LEU A 156 2.66 -11.71 -1.76
C LEU A 156 1.89 -13.02 -1.56
N MET A 157 1.36 -13.22 -0.35
CA MET A 157 0.69 -14.48 0.01
C MET A 157 -0.73 -14.57 -0.56
N GLY A 158 -1.41 -13.41 -0.68
CA GLY A 158 -2.81 -13.34 -1.10
C GLY A 158 -3.10 -14.03 -2.44
N PRO A 159 -2.40 -13.70 -3.54
CA PRO A 159 -2.64 -14.35 -4.83
C PRO A 159 -2.37 -15.85 -4.81
N ALA A 160 -1.34 -16.30 -4.10
CA ALA A 160 -1.03 -17.74 -3.99
C ALA A 160 -2.13 -18.48 -3.22
N VAL A 161 -2.51 -17.97 -2.04
CA VAL A 161 -3.58 -18.54 -1.21
C VAL A 161 -4.93 -18.42 -1.93
N GLY A 162 -5.23 -17.26 -2.53
CA GLY A 162 -6.45 -17.02 -3.29
C GLY A 162 -6.60 -17.96 -4.49
N GLY A 163 -5.50 -18.20 -5.22
CA GLY A 163 -5.47 -19.16 -6.32
C GLY A 163 -5.77 -20.59 -5.87
N VAL A 164 -5.17 -21.03 -4.75
CA VAL A 164 -5.47 -22.35 -4.17
C VAL A 164 -6.92 -22.44 -3.71
N ILE A 165 -7.42 -21.42 -3.02
CA ILE A 165 -8.83 -21.35 -2.58
C ILE A 165 -9.77 -21.42 -3.77
N LEU A 166 -9.49 -20.65 -4.83
CA LEU A 166 -10.28 -20.63 -6.06
C LEU A 166 -10.29 -22.01 -6.75
N LEU A 167 -9.16 -22.69 -6.79
CA LEU A 167 -9.04 -24.02 -7.41
C LEU A 167 -9.77 -25.11 -6.60
N VAL A 168 -9.69 -25.05 -5.27
CA VAL A 168 -10.24 -26.10 -4.40
C VAL A 168 -11.73 -25.90 -4.11
N LEU A 169 -12.16 -24.66 -3.84
CA LEU A 169 -13.52 -24.33 -3.40
C LEU A 169 -14.36 -23.69 -4.50
N GLY A 170 -13.76 -23.29 -5.63
CA GLY A 170 -14.41 -22.49 -6.65
C GLY A 170 -14.64 -21.03 -6.22
N PRO A 171 -15.15 -20.17 -7.13
CA PRO A 171 -15.23 -18.74 -6.90
C PRO A 171 -16.19 -18.35 -5.78
N ALA A 172 -17.40 -18.92 -5.75
CA ALA A 172 -18.43 -18.56 -4.76
C ALA A 172 -18.04 -18.93 -3.33
N TRP A 173 -17.69 -20.18 -3.10
CA TRP A 173 -17.27 -20.65 -1.76
C TRP A 173 -15.92 -20.09 -1.37
N GLY A 174 -15.02 -19.88 -2.33
CA GLY A 174 -13.71 -19.28 -2.09
C GLY A 174 -13.83 -17.87 -1.50
N ILE A 175 -14.66 -17.01 -2.09
CA ILE A 175 -14.83 -15.64 -1.60
C ILE A 175 -15.64 -15.58 -0.29
N LEU A 176 -16.57 -16.51 -0.07
CA LEU A 176 -17.28 -16.65 1.23
C LEU A 176 -16.31 -17.08 2.34
N CYS A 177 -15.41 -18.03 2.06
CA CYS A 177 -14.36 -18.42 3.02
C CYS A 177 -13.39 -17.26 3.28
N ASN A 178 -13.09 -16.43 2.27
CA ASN A 178 -12.27 -15.24 2.46
C ASN A 178 -12.89 -14.28 3.49
N ALA A 179 -14.20 -14.12 3.50
CA ALA A 179 -14.89 -13.28 4.48
C ALA A 179 -14.60 -13.70 5.94
N LEU A 180 -14.39 -15.00 6.18
CA LEU A 180 -14.08 -15.52 7.52
C LEU A 180 -12.69 -15.08 8.00
N ILE A 181 -11.75 -14.78 7.12
CA ILE A 181 -10.39 -14.34 7.48
C ILE A 181 -10.43 -12.98 8.18
N TYR A 182 -11.39 -12.12 7.86
CA TYR A 182 -11.55 -10.82 8.53
C TYR A 182 -12.11 -10.93 9.95
N VAL A 183 -12.90 -11.96 10.26
CA VAL A 183 -13.67 -12.07 11.51
C VAL A 183 -12.79 -12.04 12.76
N PRO A 184 -11.68 -12.80 12.87
CA PRO A 184 -10.82 -12.74 14.05
C PRO A 184 -10.29 -11.33 14.36
N PHE A 185 -9.96 -10.56 13.34
CA PHE A 185 -9.47 -9.20 13.51
C PHE A 185 -10.58 -8.24 13.93
N ILE A 186 -11.78 -8.34 13.35
CA ILE A 186 -12.97 -7.57 13.75
C ILE A 186 -13.29 -7.82 15.23
N VAL A 187 -13.31 -9.10 15.65
CA VAL A 187 -13.57 -9.49 17.04
C VAL A 187 -12.49 -8.99 17.99
N TRP A 188 -11.22 -9.09 17.58
CA TRP A 188 -10.13 -8.56 18.39
C TRP A 188 -10.23 -7.05 18.56
N LEU A 189 -10.50 -6.31 17.48
CA LEU A 189 -10.66 -4.84 17.51
C LEU A 189 -11.76 -4.38 18.47
N SER A 190 -12.85 -5.17 18.65
CA SER A 190 -13.91 -4.83 19.59
C SER A 190 -13.44 -4.84 21.05
N LYS A 191 -12.41 -5.65 21.36
CA LYS A 191 -11.85 -5.87 22.71
C LYS A 191 -10.47 -5.22 22.89
N ALA A 192 -9.85 -4.73 21.81
CA ALA A 192 -8.52 -4.13 21.85
C ALA A 192 -8.51 -2.84 22.71
N PRO A 193 -7.37 -2.48 23.34
CA PRO A 193 -7.28 -1.23 24.08
C PRO A 193 -7.39 -0.03 23.11
N ARG A 194 -7.93 1.08 23.61
CA ARG A 194 -7.97 2.34 22.84
C ARG A 194 -6.58 2.91 22.66
N SER A 195 -5.80 2.94 23.70
CA SER A 195 -4.40 3.37 23.72
C SER A 195 -3.68 2.78 24.92
N ILE A 196 -2.37 2.52 24.79
CA ILE A 196 -1.50 2.15 25.92
C ILE A 196 -1.09 3.37 26.74
N HIS A 197 -1.27 4.58 26.21
CA HIS A 197 -0.89 5.85 26.86
C HIS A 197 -2.01 6.44 27.74
N GLY A 198 -3.09 5.68 27.97
CA GLY A 198 -4.25 6.17 28.71
C GLY A 198 -5.16 7.09 27.87
N GLU A 199 -6.05 7.87 28.53
CA GLU A 199 -7.02 8.72 27.84
C GLU A 199 -6.45 10.05 27.31
N HIS A 200 -5.15 10.30 27.47
CA HIS A 200 -4.49 11.56 27.08
C HIS A 200 -4.19 11.59 25.58
N ARG A 201 -5.23 11.52 24.74
CA ARG A 201 -5.09 11.98 23.36
C ARG A 201 -5.11 13.50 23.33
N PRO A 202 -4.21 14.14 22.53
CA PRO A 202 -4.34 15.57 22.28
C PRO A 202 -5.75 15.89 21.84
N VAL A 203 -6.34 16.95 22.41
CA VAL A 203 -7.69 17.38 22.04
C VAL A 203 -7.74 17.65 20.54
N PRO A 204 -8.58 16.95 19.77
CA PRO A 204 -8.66 17.16 18.33
C PRO A 204 -9.07 18.60 18.03
N LEU A 205 -8.41 19.22 17.06
CA LEU A 205 -8.84 20.54 16.59
C LEU A 205 -10.27 20.44 16.02
N PRO A 206 -11.12 21.45 16.27
CA PRO A 206 -12.49 21.44 15.78
C PRO A 206 -12.56 21.29 14.27
N ALA A 207 -13.59 20.58 13.78
CA ALA A 207 -13.80 20.37 12.35
C ALA A 207 -14.14 21.71 11.66
N ARG A 208 -13.38 22.04 10.61
CA ARG A 208 -13.57 23.27 9.80
C ARG A 208 -13.83 22.96 8.33
N GLY A 209 -14.26 21.74 8.00
CA GLY A 209 -14.57 21.33 6.62
C GLY A 209 -13.39 21.52 5.66
N PHE A 210 -13.60 22.21 4.55
CA PHE A 210 -12.56 22.47 3.54
C PHE A 210 -11.34 23.22 4.10
N ALA A 211 -11.53 24.06 5.13
CA ALA A 211 -10.43 24.75 5.79
C ALA A 211 -9.44 23.77 6.45
N ASP A 212 -9.89 22.58 6.89
CA ASP A 212 -9.00 21.54 7.41
C ASP A 212 -8.05 21.01 6.33
N VAL A 213 -8.54 20.84 5.10
CA VAL A 213 -7.73 20.42 3.96
C VAL A 213 -6.64 21.46 3.67
N VAL A 214 -7.02 22.73 3.55
CA VAL A 214 -6.07 23.83 3.29
C VAL A 214 -5.05 23.95 4.43
N ASN A 215 -5.48 23.86 5.68
CA ASN A 215 -4.60 23.91 6.84
C ASN A 215 -3.65 22.72 6.89
N THR A 216 -4.10 21.54 6.46
CA THR A 216 -3.24 20.35 6.38
C THR A 216 -2.13 20.51 5.34
N PHE A 217 -2.47 21.02 4.15
CA PHE A 217 -1.47 21.36 3.12
C PHE A 217 -0.49 22.42 3.60
N ARG A 218 -0.97 23.46 4.28
CA ARG A 218 -0.12 24.52 4.85
C ARG A 218 0.81 23.98 5.93
N ALA A 219 0.31 23.13 6.82
CA ALA A 219 1.12 22.50 7.87
C ALA A 219 2.18 21.55 7.28
N ALA A 220 1.82 20.74 6.27
CA ALA A 220 2.76 19.90 5.55
C ALA A 220 3.83 20.72 4.84
N GLY A 221 3.44 21.82 4.18
CA GLY A 221 4.35 22.74 3.47
C GLY A 221 5.31 23.48 4.41
N ALA A 222 4.89 23.78 5.64
CA ALA A 222 5.73 24.42 6.64
C ALA A 222 6.82 23.49 7.20
N ASN A 223 6.65 22.17 7.15
CA ASN A 223 7.62 21.19 7.59
C ASN A 223 8.38 20.60 6.40
N LYS A 224 9.64 21.00 6.23
CA LYS A 224 10.48 20.56 5.09
C LYS A 224 10.63 19.04 5.00
N VAL A 225 10.66 18.32 6.14
CA VAL A 225 10.77 16.85 6.15
C VAL A 225 9.48 16.24 5.62
N ILE A 226 8.33 16.67 6.13
CA ILE A 226 7.02 16.16 5.68
C ILE A 226 6.84 16.44 4.18
N LEU A 227 7.06 17.69 3.76
CA LEU A 227 6.90 18.08 2.37
C LEU A 227 7.81 17.28 1.43
N SER A 228 9.11 17.16 1.77
CA SER A 228 10.05 16.43 0.94
C SER A 228 9.71 14.94 0.81
N MET A 229 9.24 14.31 1.88
CA MET A 229 8.80 12.91 1.85
C MET A 229 7.52 12.71 1.03
N MET A 230 6.56 13.65 1.15
CA MET A 230 5.33 13.60 0.34
C MET A 230 5.61 13.81 -1.14
N VAL A 231 6.50 14.74 -1.49
CA VAL A 231 6.90 14.96 -2.90
C VAL A 231 7.68 13.77 -3.45
N LEU A 232 8.56 13.15 -2.64
CA LEU A 232 9.30 11.95 -3.03
C LEU A 232 8.35 10.80 -3.36
N VAL A 233 7.48 10.44 -2.41
CA VAL A 233 6.58 9.29 -2.56
C VAL A 233 5.47 9.59 -3.57
N GLY A 234 4.95 10.83 -3.57
CA GLY A 234 3.96 11.28 -4.55
C GLY A 234 4.50 11.29 -5.97
N GLY A 235 5.72 11.77 -6.17
CA GLY A 235 6.40 11.73 -7.47
C GLY A 235 6.64 10.30 -7.94
N ALA A 236 7.12 9.42 -7.05
CA ALA A 236 7.29 8.00 -7.36
C ALA A 236 5.96 7.36 -7.77
N SER A 237 4.89 7.64 -7.03
CA SER A 237 3.55 7.10 -7.29
C SER A 237 2.93 7.63 -8.59
N LEU A 238 3.08 8.92 -8.88
CA LEU A 238 2.49 9.57 -10.06
C LEU A 238 3.23 9.18 -11.35
N ILE A 239 4.57 9.14 -11.29
CA ILE A 239 5.40 9.01 -12.49
C ILE A 239 5.64 7.56 -12.87
N VAL A 240 5.91 6.69 -11.90
CA VAL A 240 6.15 5.24 -12.10
C VAL A 240 4.99 4.43 -11.53
N GLY A 241 4.62 4.69 -10.28
CA GLY A 241 3.55 4.00 -9.56
C GLY A 241 3.72 2.48 -9.57
N ASN A 242 2.60 1.79 -9.80
CA ASN A 242 2.57 0.34 -9.99
C ASN A 242 2.10 -0.06 -11.41
N ALA A 243 2.10 0.87 -12.36
CA ALA A 243 1.64 0.58 -13.72
C ALA A 243 2.54 -0.43 -14.44
N TYR A 244 3.84 -0.47 -14.11
CA TYR A 244 4.76 -1.50 -14.63
C TYR A 244 4.32 -2.92 -14.25
N GLN A 245 3.67 -3.09 -13.11
CA GLN A 245 3.16 -4.39 -12.67
C GLN A 245 2.06 -4.92 -13.62
N ALA A 246 1.18 -4.03 -14.10
CA ALA A 246 0.16 -4.41 -15.07
C ALA A 246 0.76 -4.80 -16.44
N GLN A 247 1.97 -4.36 -16.74
CA GLN A 247 2.70 -4.66 -17.97
C GLN A 247 3.64 -5.87 -17.85
N MET A 248 3.73 -6.52 -16.69
CA MET A 248 4.60 -7.69 -16.49
C MET A 248 4.40 -8.82 -17.51
N PRO A 249 3.17 -9.14 -18.00
CA PRO A 249 3.00 -10.14 -19.06
C PRO A 249 3.73 -9.75 -20.35
N GLU A 250 3.69 -8.48 -20.73
CA GLU A 250 4.36 -7.97 -21.94
C GLU A 250 5.88 -7.93 -21.78
N PHE A 251 6.38 -7.50 -20.62
CA PHE A 251 7.80 -7.63 -20.29
C PHE A 251 8.29 -9.11 -20.35
N ALA A 252 7.49 -10.05 -19.84
CA ALA A 252 7.81 -11.46 -19.90
C ALA A 252 7.85 -11.98 -21.36
N HIS A 253 6.92 -11.51 -22.20
CA HIS A 253 6.89 -11.82 -23.63
C HIS A 253 8.14 -11.30 -24.33
N ASP A 254 8.48 -10.03 -24.17
CA ASP A 254 9.65 -9.40 -24.82
C ASP A 254 10.99 -10.00 -24.34
N LEU A 255 11.00 -10.55 -23.13
CA LEU A 255 12.14 -11.32 -22.60
C LEU A 255 12.16 -12.78 -23.08
N GLY A 256 11.31 -13.16 -24.06
CA GLY A 256 11.26 -14.49 -24.64
C GLY A 256 10.51 -15.55 -23.81
N HIS A 257 9.66 -15.12 -22.87
CA HIS A 257 8.98 -16.02 -21.92
C HIS A 257 7.46 -15.76 -21.84
N GLY A 258 6.86 -15.20 -22.89
CA GLY A 258 5.45 -14.74 -22.90
C GLY A 258 4.39 -15.85 -22.78
N ASP A 259 4.69 -17.08 -23.14
CA ASP A 259 3.70 -18.17 -23.20
C ASP A 259 3.48 -18.86 -21.84
N GLY A 260 4.22 -18.48 -20.82
CA GLY A 260 4.18 -19.12 -19.50
C GLY A 260 3.50 -18.28 -18.42
N ARG A 261 2.35 -18.71 -17.91
CA ARG A 261 1.72 -18.09 -16.72
C ARG A 261 2.70 -18.01 -15.54
N LEU A 262 3.60 -18.98 -15.44
CA LEU A 262 4.59 -19.04 -14.37
C LEU A 262 5.65 -17.94 -14.50
N THR A 263 6.10 -17.66 -15.72
CA THR A 263 7.23 -16.75 -15.96
C THR A 263 6.89 -15.29 -15.63
N TYR A 264 5.73 -14.79 -16.06
CA TYR A 264 5.34 -13.44 -15.63
C TYR A 264 5.02 -13.38 -14.14
N SER A 265 4.47 -14.46 -13.56
CA SER A 265 4.21 -14.53 -12.11
C SER A 265 5.50 -14.49 -11.28
N LEU A 266 6.60 -15.06 -11.81
CA LEU A 266 7.92 -14.99 -11.16
C LEU A 266 8.49 -13.56 -11.16
N LEU A 267 8.19 -12.72 -12.16
CA LEU A 267 8.56 -11.30 -12.14
C LEU A 267 7.90 -10.58 -10.96
N PHE A 268 6.59 -10.77 -10.76
CA PHE A 268 5.90 -10.27 -9.58
C PHE A 268 6.46 -10.86 -8.29
N GLY A 269 6.70 -12.17 -8.29
CA GLY A 269 7.25 -12.88 -7.15
C GLY A 269 8.63 -12.36 -6.75
N ALA A 270 9.47 -11.99 -7.70
CA ALA A 270 10.78 -11.41 -7.45
C ALA A 270 10.67 -10.04 -6.77
N ASP A 271 9.81 -9.15 -7.29
CA ASP A 271 9.53 -7.84 -6.71
C ASP A 271 9.01 -7.94 -5.26
N ALA A 272 7.99 -8.77 -5.05
CA ALA A 272 7.42 -9.02 -3.74
C ALA A 272 8.41 -9.66 -2.75
N ALA A 273 9.24 -10.60 -3.21
CA ALA A 273 10.28 -11.23 -2.40
C ALA A 273 11.36 -10.22 -1.98
N GLY A 274 11.72 -9.29 -2.87
CA GLY A 274 12.61 -8.18 -2.56
C GLY A 274 12.04 -7.29 -1.45
N ALA A 275 10.79 -6.88 -1.58
CA ALA A 275 10.09 -6.07 -0.57
C ALA A 275 10.00 -6.81 0.78
N PHE A 276 9.63 -8.08 0.78
CA PHE A 276 9.59 -8.91 1.99
C PHE A 276 10.96 -9.01 2.67
N THR A 277 12.01 -9.25 1.88
CA THR A 277 13.40 -9.30 2.37
C THR A 277 13.82 -7.97 3.00
N ALA A 278 13.47 -6.83 2.39
CA ALA A 278 13.72 -5.51 2.96
C ALA A 278 13.06 -5.34 4.33
N GLY A 279 11.79 -5.74 4.46
CA GLY A 279 11.08 -5.69 5.74
C GLY A 279 11.79 -6.47 6.84
N ILE A 280 12.24 -7.68 6.56
CA ILE A 280 12.99 -8.51 7.53
C ILE A 280 14.36 -7.91 7.84
N VAL A 281 15.13 -7.56 6.81
CA VAL A 281 16.52 -7.09 6.98
C VAL A 281 16.58 -5.75 7.70
N LEU A 282 15.73 -4.79 7.32
CA LEU A 282 15.69 -3.48 7.94
C LEU A 282 15.26 -3.57 9.41
N GLU A 283 14.31 -4.44 9.73
CA GLU A 283 13.85 -4.61 11.10
C GLU A 283 14.83 -5.43 11.94
N SER A 284 15.34 -6.56 11.43
CA SER A 284 16.24 -7.43 12.19
C SER A 284 17.57 -6.78 12.56
N ARG A 285 18.08 -5.91 11.69
CA ARG A 285 19.40 -5.28 11.86
C ARG A 285 19.36 -3.84 12.29
N GLY A 286 18.19 -3.17 12.26
CA GLY A 286 18.07 -1.73 12.59
C GLY A 286 18.99 -0.84 11.73
N LEU A 287 19.22 -1.23 10.47
CA LEU A 287 20.35 -0.74 9.65
C LEU A 287 20.24 0.73 9.26
N LEU A 288 19.04 1.26 9.16
CA LEU A 288 18.83 2.60 8.60
C LEU A 288 18.02 3.46 9.58
N PRO A 289 18.67 4.33 10.36
CA PRO A 289 17.95 5.35 11.13
C PRO A 289 17.16 6.26 10.16
N PRO A 290 15.94 6.69 10.53
CA PRO A 290 15.09 7.47 9.65
C PRO A 290 15.70 8.87 9.41
N LYS A 291 16.27 9.04 8.20
CA LYS A 291 16.83 10.30 7.71
C LYS A 291 16.31 10.62 6.32
N PRO A 292 15.94 11.89 6.02
CA PRO A 292 15.47 12.28 4.70
C PRO A 292 16.44 11.90 3.58
N ARG A 293 17.74 12.18 3.76
CA ARG A 293 18.77 11.85 2.76
C ARG A 293 18.80 10.36 2.43
N THR A 294 18.63 9.49 3.43
CA THR A 294 18.59 8.03 3.21
C THR A 294 17.40 7.62 2.36
N ALA A 295 16.20 8.19 2.61
CA ALA A 295 15.02 7.94 1.79
C ALA A 295 15.25 8.32 0.31
N PHE A 296 15.83 9.49 0.07
CA PHE A 296 16.15 9.94 -1.29
C PHE A 296 17.20 9.07 -1.98
N LEU A 297 18.26 8.65 -1.28
CA LEU A 297 19.28 7.77 -1.86
C LEU A 297 18.72 6.38 -2.20
N LEU A 298 17.85 5.83 -1.36
CA LEU A 298 17.15 4.58 -1.65
C LEU A 298 16.22 4.71 -2.86
N ALA A 299 15.47 5.81 -2.95
CA ALA A 299 14.61 6.08 -4.11
C ALA A 299 15.41 6.32 -5.40
N LEU A 300 16.58 6.97 -5.31
CA LEU A 300 17.50 7.13 -6.44
C LEU A 300 18.01 5.77 -6.93
N ALA A 301 18.43 4.88 -6.01
CA ALA A 301 18.84 3.53 -6.35
C ALA A 301 17.67 2.72 -6.97
N TRP A 302 16.44 2.92 -6.47
CA TRP A 302 15.24 2.33 -7.04
C TRP A 302 15.01 2.79 -8.49
N CYS A 303 15.09 4.09 -8.78
CA CYS A 303 14.94 4.61 -10.14
C CYS A 303 16.01 4.03 -11.10
N ILE A 304 17.25 3.91 -10.65
CA ILE A 304 18.34 3.29 -11.43
C ILE A 304 18.01 1.82 -11.73
N SER A 305 17.60 1.06 -10.72
CA SER A 305 17.25 -0.36 -10.88
C SER A 305 16.03 -0.55 -11.78
N MET A 306 15.02 0.33 -11.65
CA MET A 306 13.82 0.32 -12.51
C MET A 306 14.16 0.67 -13.97
N GLY A 307 15.02 1.66 -14.18
CA GLY A 307 15.54 2.00 -15.51
C GLY A 307 16.35 0.83 -16.11
N ALA A 308 17.20 0.18 -15.32
CA ALA A 308 17.94 -1.00 -15.77
C ALA A 308 17.00 -2.18 -16.11
N PHE A 309 15.93 -2.39 -15.31
CA PHE A 309 14.89 -3.37 -15.61
C PHE A 309 14.19 -3.05 -16.94
N ALA A 310 13.84 -1.79 -17.19
CA ALA A 310 13.19 -1.39 -18.43
C ALA A 310 14.02 -1.71 -19.69
N TRP A 311 15.35 -1.72 -19.58
CA TRP A 311 16.25 -1.92 -20.72
C TRP A 311 16.93 -3.29 -20.77
N THR A 312 16.70 -4.19 -19.80
CA THR A 312 17.34 -5.51 -19.83
C THR A 312 16.70 -6.41 -20.88
N GLY A 313 17.51 -7.13 -21.64
CA GLY A 313 17.09 -8.22 -22.54
C GLY A 313 17.24 -9.61 -21.94
N SER A 314 17.57 -9.72 -20.64
CA SER A 314 17.82 -11.00 -19.98
C SER A 314 16.82 -11.25 -18.85
N TYR A 315 16.04 -12.32 -18.97
CA TYR A 315 15.03 -12.69 -17.97
C TYR A 315 15.61 -12.93 -16.56
N PRO A 316 16.75 -13.66 -16.36
CA PRO A 316 17.37 -13.78 -15.04
C PRO A 316 17.81 -12.44 -14.44
N VAL A 317 18.32 -11.52 -15.28
CA VAL A 317 18.70 -10.17 -14.85
C VAL A 317 17.45 -9.37 -14.47
N ALA A 318 16.35 -9.52 -15.22
CA ALA A 318 15.07 -8.89 -14.90
C ALA A 318 14.54 -9.32 -13.52
N LEU A 319 14.60 -10.61 -13.20
CA LEU A 319 14.23 -11.14 -11.86
C LEU A 319 15.09 -10.51 -10.75
N LEU A 320 16.41 -10.45 -10.95
CA LEU A 320 17.32 -9.84 -9.97
C LEU A 320 17.03 -8.34 -9.80
N LEU A 321 16.82 -7.61 -10.89
CA LEU A 321 16.53 -6.17 -10.85
C LEU A 321 15.19 -5.90 -10.17
N LEU A 322 14.16 -6.69 -10.44
CA LEU A 322 12.86 -6.56 -9.76
C LEU A 322 12.96 -6.89 -8.28
N PHE A 323 13.72 -7.91 -7.89
CA PHE A 323 14.01 -8.18 -6.48
C PHE A 323 14.66 -6.97 -5.80
N ILE A 324 15.64 -6.33 -6.45
CA ILE A 324 16.28 -5.12 -5.95
C ILE A 324 15.29 -3.95 -5.92
N CYS A 325 14.43 -3.81 -6.94
CA CYS A 325 13.39 -2.78 -6.98
C CYS A 325 12.43 -2.92 -5.79
N GLY A 326 11.88 -4.10 -5.55
CA GLY A 326 10.98 -4.33 -4.42
C GLY A 326 11.65 -4.06 -3.07
N PHE A 327 12.92 -4.49 -2.91
CA PHE A 327 13.71 -4.18 -1.70
C PHE A 327 13.85 -2.68 -1.48
N LEU A 328 14.20 -1.93 -2.51
CA LEU A 328 14.43 -0.49 -2.43
C LEU A 328 13.11 0.28 -2.28
N GLU A 329 12.04 -0.14 -2.97
CA GLU A 329 10.72 0.48 -2.89
C GLU A 329 10.18 0.43 -1.46
N LEU A 330 10.12 -0.76 -0.85
CA LEU A 330 9.70 -0.87 0.55
C LEU A 330 10.58 -0.03 1.46
N SER A 331 11.89 -0.04 1.23
CA SER A 331 12.86 0.65 2.09
C SER A 331 12.63 2.17 2.09
N PHE A 332 12.56 2.82 0.90
CA PHE A 332 12.33 4.27 0.87
C PHE A 332 10.93 4.65 1.29
N TYR A 333 9.91 3.85 0.93
CA TYR A 333 8.53 4.10 1.31
C TYR A 333 8.33 4.04 2.83
N ALA A 334 8.80 2.97 3.49
CA ALA A 334 8.72 2.83 4.94
C ALA A 334 9.52 3.92 5.66
N MET A 335 10.68 4.32 5.13
CA MET A 335 11.48 5.43 5.62
C MET A 335 10.71 6.76 5.54
N ALA A 336 10.13 7.07 4.39
CA ALA A 336 9.34 8.28 4.18
C ALA A 336 8.11 8.31 5.10
N GLN A 337 7.39 7.20 5.20
CA GLN A 337 6.24 7.05 6.09
C GLN A 337 6.62 7.26 7.56
N THR A 338 7.73 6.67 8.01
CA THR A 338 8.25 6.85 9.37
C THR A 338 8.58 8.32 9.64
N LEU A 339 9.31 8.99 8.73
CA LEU A 339 9.67 10.39 8.86
C LEU A 339 8.45 11.30 8.93
N VAL A 340 7.45 11.08 8.09
CA VAL A 340 6.19 11.83 8.13
C VAL A 340 5.47 11.63 9.45
N GLN A 341 5.35 10.41 9.93
CA GLN A 341 4.64 10.10 11.18
C GLN A 341 5.34 10.66 12.42
N LEU A 342 6.68 10.62 12.46
CA LEU A 342 7.48 11.17 13.56
C LEU A 342 7.43 12.71 13.61
N ASN A 343 7.31 13.37 12.45
CA ASN A 343 7.29 14.83 12.34
C ASN A 343 5.86 15.42 12.32
N ALA A 344 4.82 14.59 12.23
CA ALA A 344 3.45 15.04 12.19
C ALA A 344 3.00 15.60 13.55
N PRO A 345 2.47 16.85 13.61
CA PRO A 345 1.93 17.41 14.84
C PRO A 345 0.80 16.53 15.40
N ALA A 346 0.82 16.27 16.71
CA ALA A 346 -0.08 15.31 17.37
C ALA A 346 -1.57 15.61 17.10
N GLY A 347 -1.98 16.88 17.11
CA GLY A 347 -3.38 17.28 16.93
C GLY A 347 -3.93 17.16 15.50
N ILE A 348 -3.07 16.95 14.49
CA ILE A 348 -3.44 16.80 13.07
C ILE A 348 -2.71 15.62 12.40
N ARG A 349 -2.20 14.69 13.20
CA ARG A 349 -1.40 13.57 12.71
C ARG A 349 -2.14 12.72 11.68
N GLY A 350 -3.39 12.38 11.94
CA GLY A 350 -4.19 11.59 11.02
C GLY A 350 -4.43 12.32 9.69
N ARG A 351 -4.63 13.65 9.71
CA ARG A 351 -4.75 14.45 8.48
C ARG A 351 -3.45 14.46 7.68
N ILE A 352 -2.30 14.59 8.35
CA ILE A 352 -0.98 14.50 7.69
C ILE A 352 -0.74 13.09 7.12
N ILE A 353 -1.11 12.04 7.84
CA ILE A 353 -1.09 10.66 7.35
C ILE A 353 -2.05 10.50 6.16
N GLY A 354 -3.24 11.07 6.24
CA GLY A 354 -4.20 11.09 5.13
C GLY A 354 -3.62 11.75 3.88
N LEU A 355 -2.97 12.92 4.03
CA LEU A 355 -2.30 13.61 2.93
C LEU A 355 -1.12 12.78 2.37
N PHE A 356 -0.36 12.11 3.22
CA PHE A 356 0.69 11.18 2.79
C PHE A 356 0.10 10.02 1.97
N ASN A 357 -1.00 9.41 2.43
CA ASN A 357 -1.66 8.32 1.70
C ASN A 357 -2.30 8.79 0.39
N MET A 358 -2.84 10.00 0.34
CA MET A 358 -3.30 10.63 -0.90
C MET A 358 -2.14 10.73 -1.91
N SER A 359 -0.96 11.18 -1.46
CA SER A 359 0.23 11.28 -2.30
C SER A 359 0.77 9.90 -2.70
N ALA A 360 0.84 8.96 -1.76
CA ALA A 360 1.47 7.67 -1.94
C ALA A 360 0.61 6.64 -2.70
N LEU A 361 -0.70 6.69 -2.51
CA LEU A 361 -1.66 5.72 -3.04
C LEU A 361 -2.60 6.36 -4.07
N GLY A 362 -3.16 7.54 -3.74
CA GLY A 362 -4.09 8.23 -4.62
C GLY A 362 -3.46 8.63 -5.96
N LEU A 363 -2.23 9.13 -5.95
CA LEU A 363 -1.53 9.51 -7.17
C LEU A 363 -1.12 8.33 -8.05
N ARG A 364 -1.17 7.08 -7.54
CA ARG A 364 -0.96 5.87 -8.35
C ARG A 364 -1.96 5.73 -9.48
N SER A 365 -3.18 6.25 -9.33
CA SER A 365 -4.17 6.25 -10.41
C SER A 365 -3.67 6.93 -11.70
N PHE A 366 -2.75 7.90 -11.58
CA PHE A 366 -2.15 8.59 -12.73
C PHE A 366 -0.99 7.82 -13.38
N SER A 367 -0.36 6.87 -12.69
CA SER A 367 0.71 6.05 -13.27
C SER A 367 0.23 5.22 -14.47
N GLY A 368 -1.06 4.90 -14.53
CA GLY A 368 -1.69 4.29 -15.68
C GLY A 368 -1.59 5.15 -16.94
N VAL A 369 -1.50 6.47 -16.81
CA VAL A 369 -1.28 7.41 -17.92
C VAL A 369 0.21 7.54 -18.24
N THR A 370 1.04 7.79 -17.22
CA THR A 370 2.48 8.07 -17.39
C THR A 370 3.27 6.87 -17.88
N VAL A 371 2.95 5.68 -17.44
CA VAL A 371 3.62 4.43 -17.86
C VAL A 371 2.69 3.59 -18.75
N GLY A 372 1.42 3.44 -18.36
CA GLY A 372 0.48 2.55 -19.05
C GLY A 372 0.12 3.06 -20.44
N LEU A 373 -0.59 4.21 -20.53
CA LEU A 373 -1.04 4.76 -21.80
C LEU A 373 0.13 5.20 -22.69
N SER A 374 1.16 5.82 -22.11
CA SER A 374 2.36 6.18 -22.88
C SER A 374 3.08 4.92 -23.41
N GLY A 375 3.06 3.81 -22.66
CA GLY A 375 3.61 2.52 -23.11
C GLY A 375 2.94 2.00 -24.38
N SER A 376 1.63 2.21 -24.54
CA SER A 376 0.92 1.83 -25.78
C SER A 376 1.30 2.68 -26.99
N LEU A 377 1.85 3.89 -26.78
CA LEU A 377 2.23 4.82 -27.85
C LEU A 377 3.71 4.69 -28.25
N VAL A 378 4.60 4.51 -27.27
CA VAL A 378 6.06 4.52 -27.49
C VAL A 378 6.75 3.21 -27.11
N GLY A 379 6.00 2.21 -26.68
CA GLY A 379 6.52 0.94 -26.16
C GLY A 379 6.76 0.97 -24.65
N ILE A 380 6.55 -0.19 -23.99
CA ILE A 380 6.60 -0.31 -22.53
C ILE A 380 7.99 -0.04 -21.96
N HIS A 381 9.03 -0.50 -22.65
CA HIS A 381 10.44 -0.31 -22.26
C HIS A 381 10.82 1.18 -22.22
N LEU A 382 10.53 1.91 -23.31
CA LEU A 382 10.85 3.34 -23.40
C LEU A 382 10.02 4.16 -22.43
N SER A 383 8.74 3.86 -22.28
CA SER A 383 7.83 4.54 -21.37
C SER A 383 8.30 4.41 -19.91
N LEU A 384 8.57 3.19 -19.46
CA LEU A 384 9.06 2.94 -18.10
C LEU A 384 10.45 3.53 -17.87
N GLY A 385 11.36 3.38 -18.85
CA GLY A 385 12.72 3.94 -18.78
C GLY A 385 12.72 5.47 -18.69
N LEU A 386 11.90 6.16 -19.50
CA LEU A 386 11.72 7.61 -19.43
C LEU A 386 11.09 8.05 -18.10
N SER A 387 10.07 7.35 -17.63
CA SER A 387 9.44 7.63 -16.34
C SER A 387 10.46 7.53 -15.19
N ALA A 388 11.26 6.46 -15.16
CA ALA A 388 12.33 6.30 -14.19
C ALA A 388 13.39 7.41 -14.29
N ALA A 389 13.78 7.81 -15.50
CA ALA A 389 14.77 8.88 -15.73
C ALA A 389 14.26 10.25 -15.29
N VAL A 390 12.99 10.59 -15.58
CA VAL A 390 12.36 11.84 -15.14
C VAL A 390 12.30 11.91 -13.62
N LEU A 391 11.86 10.82 -12.98
CA LEU A 391 11.81 10.76 -11.53
C LEU A 391 13.21 10.86 -10.90
N LEU A 392 14.19 10.17 -11.49
CA LEU A 392 15.60 10.25 -11.07
C LEU A 392 16.10 11.70 -11.09
N ALA A 393 15.84 12.44 -12.18
CA ALA A 393 16.23 13.84 -12.32
C ALA A 393 15.59 14.70 -11.20
N ILE A 394 14.30 14.50 -10.93
CA ILE A 394 13.59 15.20 -9.84
C ILE A 394 14.24 14.90 -8.49
N ILE A 395 14.54 13.62 -8.20
CA ILE A 395 15.18 13.20 -6.95
C ILE A 395 16.55 13.84 -6.79
N VAL A 396 17.36 13.88 -7.85
CA VAL A 396 18.70 14.51 -7.83
C VAL A 396 18.59 16.00 -7.52
N VAL A 397 17.68 16.71 -8.21
CA VAL A 397 17.44 18.13 -7.94
C VAL A 397 17.03 18.35 -6.48
N MET A 398 16.11 17.55 -5.94
CA MET A 398 15.69 17.67 -4.56
C MET A 398 16.81 17.36 -3.56
N LEU A 399 17.66 16.37 -3.83
CA LEU A 399 18.83 16.06 -3.00
C LEU A 399 19.81 17.23 -2.92
N LEU A 400 19.97 17.96 -4.02
CA LEU A 400 20.90 19.08 -4.08
C LEU A 400 20.32 20.38 -3.48
N THR A 401 18.99 20.57 -3.53
CA THR A 401 18.36 21.86 -3.19
C THR A 401 17.58 21.85 -1.87
N VAL A 402 16.97 20.73 -1.50
CA VAL A 402 15.99 20.68 -0.40
C VAL A 402 16.47 19.87 0.79
N VAL A 403 17.26 18.81 0.55
CA VAL A 403 17.66 17.88 1.62
C VAL A 403 18.92 18.39 2.31
N PRO A 404 18.91 18.62 3.65
CA PRO A 404 20.09 19.05 4.38
C PRO A 404 21.24 18.05 4.25
N THR A 405 22.44 18.58 4.08
CA THR A 405 23.69 17.79 3.95
C THR A 405 24.21 17.21 5.27
N LYS A 406 23.57 17.56 6.42
CA LYS A 406 23.96 17.11 7.77
C LYS A 406 23.02 16.06 8.34
#